data_68f362b25514a463d0c96aac80c89bac
#
_entry.id   68f362b25514a463d0c96aac80c89bac
#
_cell.length_a   1.000
_cell.length_b   1.000
_cell.length_c   1.000
_cell.angle_alpha   90.00
_cell.angle_beta   90.00
_cell.angle_gamma   90.00
#
_symmetry.space_group_name_H-M   'P 1'
#
loop_
_entity.id
_entity.type
_entity.pdbx_description
1 polymer ?
#
loop_
_entity_poly.entity_id
_entity_poly.type
_entity_poly.pdbx_seq_one_letter_code
_entity_poly.pdbx_strand_id
1 'polypeptide(L)'
;MNDQTIKEFDAIIVGAGFAGIYQLLKLRRLGLSAVILEKADQIGGTWHWNRYPGARCDIPSLEYSYQFDEDLQQEWNWSEKYSAQPEILEYINHVADRFELRDGINFEEEVSKATFIESESKWYVETSKNKYETRFCIFATGCLSVPNKPNFNGLENFEGEILQTSTWPQEEQNFSGKKVAIIG
;
A
#
# COMPACT_ATOMS: atom_id res chain seq x y z
N MET A 1 12.52 31.27 -5.51
CA MET A 1 12.68 30.08 -4.66
C MET A 1 11.34 29.90 -3.97
N ASN A 2 10.59 28.86 -4.32
CA ASN A 2 9.34 28.59 -3.61
C ASN A 2 9.74 28.08 -2.22
N ASP A 3 9.48 28.90 -1.23
CA ASP A 3 9.60 28.54 0.18
C ASP A 3 8.48 27.52 0.47
N GLN A 4 8.76 26.24 0.24
CA GLN A 4 7.78 25.18 0.56
C GLN A 4 7.73 25.08 2.08
N THR A 5 6.60 25.45 2.65
CA THR A 5 6.34 25.30 4.09
C THR A 5 6.52 23.84 4.49
N ILE A 6 7.38 23.59 5.48
CA ILE A 6 7.58 22.28 6.07
C ILE A 6 6.35 21.95 6.92
N LYS A 7 5.74 20.80 6.68
CA LYS A 7 4.61 20.28 7.46
C LYS A 7 5.13 19.43 8.62
N GLU A 8 4.61 19.65 9.82
CA GLU A 8 5.07 18.97 11.02
C GLU A 8 4.01 17.97 11.52
N PHE A 9 4.46 16.76 11.89
CA PHE A 9 3.67 15.72 12.52
C PHE A 9 4.52 15.01 13.58
N ASP A 10 3.88 14.39 14.58
CA ASP A 10 4.58 13.52 15.51
C ASP A 10 5.11 12.27 14.80
N ALA A 11 4.33 11.73 13.85
CA ALA A 11 4.69 10.56 13.08
C ALA A 11 4.30 10.67 11.60
N ILE A 12 5.19 10.22 10.73
CA ILE A 12 4.93 9.99 9.30
C ILE A 12 5.00 8.50 9.04
N ILE A 13 4.00 7.99 8.33
CA ILE A 13 3.90 6.60 7.92
C ILE A 13 4.03 6.56 6.40
N VAL A 14 4.91 5.71 5.88
CA VAL A 14 5.12 5.54 4.44
C VAL A 14 4.42 4.29 3.97
N GLY A 15 3.33 4.47 3.22
CA GLY A 15 2.52 3.39 2.65
C GLY A 15 1.18 3.15 3.35
N ALA A 16 0.08 3.09 2.57
CA ALA A 16 -1.30 2.87 3.02
C ALA A 16 -1.78 1.41 2.82
N GLY A 17 -0.91 0.44 3.04
CA GLY A 17 -1.26 -0.97 3.16
C GLY A 17 -1.77 -1.32 4.56
N PHE A 18 -1.97 -2.63 4.84
CA PHE A 18 -2.44 -3.11 6.15
C PHE A 18 -1.64 -2.56 7.32
N ALA A 19 -0.31 -2.58 7.24
CA ALA A 19 0.55 -2.06 8.31
C ALA A 19 0.35 -0.56 8.54
N GLY A 20 0.30 0.24 7.46
CA GLY A 20 0.13 1.69 7.55
C GLY A 20 -1.21 2.12 8.13
N ILE A 21 -2.30 1.52 7.66
CA ILE A 21 -3.66 1.75 8.18
C ILE A 21 -3.74 1.45 9.69
N TYR A 22 -3.17 0.33 10.12
CA TYR A 22 -3.14 -0.01 11.54
C TYR A 22 -2.28 0.96 12.36
N GLN A 23 -1.12 1.36 11.85
CA GLN A 23 -0.26 2.33 12.53
C GLN A 23 -0.94 3.69 12.70
N LEU A 24 -1.61 4.19 11.66
CA LEU A 24 -2.35 5.45 11.75
C LEU A 24 -3.42 5.39 12.85
N LEU A 25 -4.21 4.32 12.89
CA LEU A 25 -5.21 4.11 13.93
C LEU A 25 -4.58 4.12 15.33
N LYS A 26 -3.48 3.38 15.52
CA LYS A 26 -2.82 3.27 16.82
C LYS A 26 -2.25 4.62 17.28
N LEU A 27 -1.59 5.35 16.40
CA LEU A 27 -1.01 6.66 16.71
C LEU A 27 -2.10 7.68 17.09
N ARG A 28 -3.21 7.71 16.35
CA ARG A 28 -4.37 8.54 16.67
C ARG A 28 -4.98 8.21 18.04
N ARG A 29 -5.12 6.92 18.38
CA ARG A 29 -5.57 6.48 19.69
C ARG A 29 -4.63 6.89 20.84
N LEU A 30 -3.35 7.13 20.54
CA LEU A 30 -2.36 7.67 21.48
C LEU A 30 -2.36 9.21 21.53
N GLY A 31 -3.20 9.89 20.77
CA GLY A 31 -3.28 11.34 20.69
C GLY A 31 -2.14 11.99 19.90
N LEU A 32 -1.40 11.22 19.09
CA LEU A 32 -0.33 11.73 18.26
C LEU A 32 -0.86 12.21 16.91
N SER A 33 -0.33 13.34 16.43
CA SER A 33 -0.54 13.78 15.07
C SER A 33 0.21 12.87 14.10
N ALA A 34 -0.51 12.23 13.17
CA ALA A 34 0.09 11.30 12.24
C ALA A 34 -0.55 11.40 10.86
N VAL A 35 0.28 11.19 9.82
CA VAL A 35 -0.15 11.16 8.42
C VAL A 35 0.50 9.98 7.70
N ILE A 36 -0.28 9.34 6.80
CA ILE A 36 0.25 8.39 5.83
C ILE A 36 0.58 9.13 4.54
N LEU A 37 1.75 8.84 3.97
CA LEU A 37 2.14 9.25 2.63
C LEU A 37 2.07 8.01 1.74
N GLU A 38 1.16 8.03 0.76
CA GLU A 38 0.91 6.90 -0.15
C GLU A 38 1.16 7.33 -1.60
N LYS A 39 1.95 6.55 -2.33
CA LYS A 39 2.23 6.82 -3.74
C LYS A 39 1.07 6.53 -4.69
N ALA A 40 0.18 5.61 -4.30
CA ALA A 40 -1.01 5.29 -5.05
C ALA A 40 -2.11 6.34 -4.87
N ASP A 41 -3.13 6.27 -5.70
CA ASP A 41 -4.37 7.05 -5.60
C ASP A 41 -5.36 6.47 -4.58
N GLN A 42 -5.09 5.27 -4.04
CA GLN A 42 -5.96 4.54 -3.12
C GLN A 42 -5.16 3.77 -2.07
N ILE A 43 -5.85 3.36 -1.01
CA ILE A 43 -5.34 2.43 0.00
C ILE A 43 -5.31 1.00 -0.54
N GLY A 44 -4.55 0.13 0.12
CA GLY A 44 -4.57 -1.30 -0.17
C GLY A 44 -3.19 -1.95 -0.26
N GLY A 45 -2.14 -1.17 -0.56
CA GLY A 45 -0.78 -1.70 -0.67
C GLY A 45 -0.70 -2.86 -1.68
N THR A 46 -0.28 -4.04 -1.22
CA THR A 46 -0.22 -5.25 -2.06
C THR A 46 -1.52 -5.52 -2.81
N TRP A 47 -2.68 -5.32 -2.20
CA TRP A 47 -3.99 -5.61 -2.77
C TRP A 47 -4.51 -4.52 -3.70
N HIS A 48 -3.96 -3.34 -3.65
CA HIS A 48 -4.17 -2.31 -4.66
C HIS A 48 -3.38 -2.62 -5.94
N TRP A 49 -2.12 -3.03 -5.80
CA TRP A 49 -1.22 -3.22 -6.95
C TRP A 49 -1.35 -4.59 -7.62
N ASN A 50 -1.53 -5.68 -6.85
CA ASN A 50 -1.55 -7.05 -7.35
C ASN A 50 -2.97 -7.52 -7.63
N ARG A 51 -3.48 -7.21 -8.81
CA ARG A 51 -4.84 -7.51 -9.27
C ARG A 51 -4.91 -8.47 -10.45
N TYR A 52 -3.86 -9.28 -10.64
CA TYR A 52 -3.84 -10.29 -11.67
C TYR A 52 -4.91 -11.36 -11.44
N PRO A 53 -5.39 -12.05 -12.50
CA PRO A 53 -6.43 -13.07 -12.37
C PRO A 53 -6.06 -14.16 -11.37
N GLY A 54 -6.94 -14.41 -10.41
CA GLY A 54 -6.74 -15.40 -9.36
C GLY A 54 -5.87 -14.95 -8.18
N ALA A 55 -5.46 -13.68 -8.11
CA ALA A 55 -4.76 -13.14 -6.95
C ALA A 55 -5.59 -13.33 -5.67
N ARG A 56 -4.99 -13.95 -4.64
CA ARG A 56 -5.65 -14.24 -3.36
C ARG A 56 -4.63 -14.40 -2.23
N CYS A 57 -5.09 -14.38 -1.01
CA CYS A 57 -4.22 -14.65 0.13
C CYS A 57 -3.81 -16.14 0.18
N ASP A 58 -2.64 -16.40 0.69
CA ASP A 58 -2.01 -17.71 0.88
C ASP A 58 -2.17 -18.25 2.32
N ILE A 59 -2.80 -17.46 3.19
CA ILE A 59 -3.20 -17.84 4.55
C ILE A 59 -4.72 -17.73 4.71
N PRO A 60 -5.32 -18.41 5.70
CA PRO A 60 -6.77 -18.30 5.96
C PRO A 60 -7.21 -16.85 6.17
N SER A 61 -8.34 -16.48 5.57
CA SER A 61 -8.86 -15.10 5.61
C SER A 61 -9.07 -14.57 7.03
N LEU A 62 -9.48 -15.44 7.97
CA LEU A 62 -9.63 -15.07 9.38
C LEU A 62 -8.31 -14.66 10.03
N GLU A 63 -7.19 -15.30 9.63
CA GLU A 63 -5.85 -14.95 10.11
C GLU A 63 -5.31 -13.69 9.42
N TYR A 64 -5.83 -13.36 8.23
CA TYR A 64 -5.48 -12.16 7.48
C TYR A 64 -6.24 -10.92 7.96
N SER A 65 -7.22 -11.09 8.85
CA SER A 65 -8.04 -10.02 9.43
C SER A 65 -7.33 -9.32 10.57
N TYR A 66 -7.67 -8.06 10.79
CA TYR A 66 -7.29 -7.36 12.02
C TYR A 66 -8.02 -7.94 13.22
N GLN A 67 -7.31 -8.05 14.34
CA GLN A 67 -7.83 -8.62 15.59
C GLN A 67 -7.89 -7.59 16.74
N PHE A 68 -7.78 -6.31 16.44
CA PHE A 68 -7.72 -5.24 17.44
C PHE A 68 -9.09 -4.72 17.88
N ASP A 69 -10.16 -5.18 17.25
CA ASP A 69 -11.53 -4.72 17.49
C ASP A 69 -12.51 -5.89 17.27
N GLU A 70 -13.23 -6.27 18.33
CA GLU A 70 -14.13 -7.42 18.30
C GLU A 70 -15.36 -7.17 17.42
N ASP A 71 -15.90 -5.95 17.40
CA ASP A 71 -17.04 -5.61 16.57
C ASP A 71 -16.68 -5.69 15.09
N LEU A 72 -15.51 -5.20 14.70
CA LEU A 72 -15.00 -5.36 13.32
C LEU A 72 -14.93 -6.82 12.90
N GLN A 73 -14.49 -7.72 13.80
CA GLN A 73 -14.38 -9.13 13.51
C GLN A 73 -15.77 -9.81 13.34
N GLN A 74 -16.80 -9.28 14.01
CA GLN A 74 -18.17 -9.80 13.89
C GLN A 74 -18.92 -9.21 12.69
N GLU A 75 -18.61 -7.99 12.29
CA GLU A 75 -19.23 -7.31 11.16
C GLU A 75 -18.79 -7.88 9.80
N TRP A 76 -17.52 -8.30 9.69
CA TRP A 76 -16.95 -8.75 8.43
C TRP A 76 -17.04 -10.27 8.25
N ASN A 77 -17.74 -10.71 7.20
CA ASN A 77 -17.86 -12.11 6.86
C ASN A 77 -17.11 -12.41 5.56
N TRP A 78 -16.03 -13.16 5.67
CA TRP A 78 -15.27 -13.62 4.51
C TRP A 78 -16.05 -14.66 3.70
N SER A 79 -16.08 -14.47 2.37
CA SER A 79 -16.78 -15.40 1.47
C SER A 79 -16.05 -16.73 1.28
N GLU A 80 -14.72 -16.71 1.42
CA GLU A 80 -13.85 -17.87 1.19
C GLU A 80 -12.81 -18.03 2.30
N LYS A 81 -12.34 -19.27 2.49
CA LYS A 81 -11.24 -19.57 3.42
C LYS A 81 -9.94 -18.84 3.03
N TYR A 82 -9.71 -18.67 1.74
CA TYR A 82 -8.59 -17.94 1.16
C TYR A 82 -9.14 -16.88 0.21
N SER A 83 -9.43 -15.72 0.72
CA SER A 83 -10.14 -14.67 -0.02
C SER A 83 -9.35 -14.13 -1.21
N ALA A 84 -10.08 -13.81 -2.26
CA ALA A 84 -9.53 -13.19 -3.46
C ALA A 84 -9.18 -11.71 -3.24
N GLN A 85 -8.31 -11.17 -4.09
CA GLN A 85 -7.84 -9.79 -4.05
C GLN A 85 -8.97 -8.76 -3.91
N PRO A 86 -10.08 -8.81 -4.65
CA PRO A 86 -11.12 -7.79 -4.54
C PRO A 86 -11.74 -7.71 -3.13
N GLU A 87 -12.01 -8.85 -2.51
CA GLU A 87 -12.60 -8.90 -1.17
C GLU A 87 -11.62 -8.38 -0.10
N ILE A 88 -10.33 -8.69 -0.24
CA ILE A 88 -9.31 -8.18 0.69
C ILE A 88 -9.15 -6.66 0.54
N LEU A 89 -9.22 -6.14 -0.68
CA LEU A 89 -9.19 -4.71 -0.93
C LEU A 89 -10.45 -4.02 -0.36
N GLU A 90 -11.60 -4.64 -0.48
CA GLU A 90 -12.85 -4.16 0.12
C GLU A 90 -12.76 -4.14 1.64
N TYR A 91 -12.22 -5.19 2.25
CA TYR A 91 -12.01 -5.26 3.69
C TYR A 91 -11.15 -4.11 4.23
N ILE A 92 -9.98 -3.84 3.63
CA ILE A 92 -9.12 -2.75 4.11
C ILE A 92 -9.76 -1.37 3.90
N ASN A 93 -10.56 -1.21 2.83
CA ASN A 93 -11.35 -0.01 2.61
C ASN A 93 -12.43 0.15 3.69
N HIS A 94 -13.16 -0.92 4.00
CA HIS A 94 -14.15 -0.95 5.09
C HIS A 94 -13.52 -0.54 6.43
N VAL A 95 -12.33 -1.07 6.75
CA VAL A 95 -11.60 -0.70 7.98
C VAL A 95 -11.25 0.78 7.99
N ALA A 96 -10.73 1.31 6.89
CA ALA A 96 -10.35 2.72 6.81
C ALA A 96 -11.57 3.66 6.97
N ASP A 97 -12.71 3.28 6.40
CA ASP A 97 -13.96 4.05 6.50
C ASP A 97 -14.56 3.96 7.91
N ARG A 98 -14.65 2.75 8.48
CA ARG A 98 -15.19 2.50 9.81
C ARG A 98 -14.45 3.27 10.91
N PHE A 99 -13.17 3.45 10.78
CA PHE A 99 -12.35 4.18 11.74
C PHE A 99 -11.98 5.59 11.30
N GLU A 100 -12.62 6.11 10.25
CA GLU A 100 -12.45 7.49 9.75
C GLU A 100 -10.97 7.85 9.49
N LEU A 101 -10.22 6.93 8.83
CA LEU A 101 -8.77 7.09 8.66
C LEU A 101 -8.37 7.85 7.38
N ARG A 102 -9.30 8.02 6.42
CA ARG A 102 -8.95 8.58 5.09
C ARG A 102 -8.42 10.00 5.13
N ASP A 103 -8.90 10.84 6.05
CA ASP A 103 -8.45 12.21 6.23
C ASP A 103 -6.99 12.33 6.71
N GLY A 104 -6.41 11.24 7.20
CA GLY A 104 -5.00 11.14 7.56
C GLY A 104 -4.11 10.52 6.49
N ILE A 105 -4.57 10.44 5.24
CA ILE A 105 -3.81 9.83 4.15
C ILE A 105 -3.65 10.83 3.02
N ASN A 106 -2.40 11.10 2.66
CA ASN A 106 -2.06 11.87 1.48
C ASN A 106 -1.75 10.90 0.34
N PHE A 107 -2.65 10.83 -0.63
CA PHE A 107 -2.51 10.02 -1.83
C PHE A 107 -1.68 10.68 -2.91
N GLU A 108 -1.17 9.88 -3.84
CA GLU A 108 -0.30 10.31 -4.95
C GLU A 108 0.90 11.11 -4.44
N GLU A 109 1.41 10.75 -3.27
CA GLU A 109 2.51 11.44 -2.61
C GLU A 109 3.63 10.46 -2.27
N GLU A 110 4.49 10.23 -3.27
CA GLU A 110 5.63 9.32 -3.15
C GLU A 110 6.76 9.94 -2.34
N VAL A 111 7.21 9.22 -1.32
CA VAL A 111 8.40 9.58 -0.54
C VAL A 111 9.65 9.25 -1.36
N SER A 112 10.42 10.27 -1.68
CA SER A 112 11.68 10.15 -2.43
C SER A 112 12.91 10.07 -1.53
N LYS A 113 12.81 10.66 -0.33
CA LYS A 113 13.93 10.70 0.62
C LYS A 113 13.44 10.84 2.05
N ALA A 114 14.09 10.13 2.98
CA ALA A 114 13.93 10.32 4.41
C ALA A 114 15.33 10.40 5.05
N THR A 115 15.60 11.47 5.80
CA THR A 115 16.89 11.73 6.42
C THR A 115 16.70 11.96 7.91
N PHE A 116 17.39 11.20 8.74
CA PHE A 116 17.44 11.44 10.17
C PHE A 116 18.58 12.39 10.52
N ILE A 117 18.27 13.42 11.27
CA ILE A 117 19.24 14.41 11.77
C ILE A 117 19.46 14.18 13.26
N GLU A 118 20.55 13.54 13.61
CA GLU A 118 20.84 13.15 15.00
C GLU A 118 20.87 14.33 15.97
N SER A 119 21.47 15.44 15.57
CA SER A 119 21.57 16.65 16.41
C SER A 119 20.21 17.25 16.78
N GLU A 120 19.16 16.97 15.99
CA GLU A 120 17.80 17.45 16.18
C GLU A 120 16.86 16.36 16.67
N SER A 121 17.31 15.08 16.60
CA SER A 121 16.49 13.90 16.88
C SER A 121 15.20 13.87 16.06
N LYS A 122 15.27 14.25 14.78
CA LYS A 122 14.14 14.40 13.87
C LYS A 122 14.42 13.77 12.51
N TRP A 123 13.34 13.38 11.85
CA TRP A 123 13.32 12.97 10.45
C TRP A 123 12.86 14.12 9.57
N TYR A 124 13.56 14.32 8.44
CA TYR A 124 13.13 15.15 7.33
C TYR A 124 12.74 14.24 6.17
N VAL A 125 11.48 14.34 5.74
CA VAL A 125 10.92 13.50 4.67
C VAL A 125 10.56 14.38 3.49
N GLU A 126 11.07 14.00 2.33
CA GLU A 126 10.85 14.70 1.06
C GLU A 126 9.99 13.84 0.14
N THR A 127 8.98 14.46 -0.45
CA THR A 127 8.10 13.86 -1.43
C THR A 127 8.11 14.64 -2.74
N SER A 128 7.38 14.15 -3.74
CA SER A 128 7.16 14.88 -4.99
C SER A 128 6.39 16.20 -4.81
N LYS A 129 5.64 16.33 -3.71
CA LYS A 129 4.70 17.46 -3.48
C LYS A 129 5.11 18.35 -2.33
N ASN A 130 5.64 17.79 -1.25
CA ASN A 130 5.85 18.49 0.02
C ASN A 130 7.14 18.08 0.73
N LYS A 131 7.47 18.83 1.79
CA LYS A 131 8.49 18.46 2.77
C LYS A 131 7.87 18.37 4.16
N TYR A 132 8.38 17.44 4.94
CA TYR A 132 7.86 17.12 6.26
C TYR A 132 8.97 17.00 7.29
N GLU A 133 8.66 17.36 8.52
CA GLU A 133 9.46 17.13 9.70
C GLU A 133 8.68 16.27 10.69
N THR A 134 9.33 15.28 11.32
CA THR A 134 8.67 14.37 12.24
C THR A 134 9.64 13.75 13.23
N ARG A 135 9.13 13.34 14.41
CA ARG A 135 9.91 12.56 15.38
C ARG A 135 10.02 11.09 14.98
N PHE A 136 8.96 10.53 14.39
CA PHE A 136 8.89 9.12 14.02
C PHE A 136 8.59 8.96 12.53
N CYS A 137 9.47 8.27 11.81
CA CYS A 137 9.26 7.87 10.44
C CYS A 137 9.09 6.36 10.38
N ILE A 138 7.88 5.90 10.01
CA ILE A 138 7.50 4.49 10.03
C ILE A 138 7.38 4.00 8.58
N PHE A 139 8.27 3.10 8.18
CA PHE A 139 8.25 2.50 6.85
C PHE A 139 7.30 1.30 6.81
N ALA A 140 6.07 1.52 6.37
CA ALA A 140 5.04 0.50 6.16
C ALA A 140 4.98 0.07 4.67
N THR A 141 6.13 0.03 4.01
CA THR A 141 6.27 -0.11 2.56
C THR A 141 6.00 -1.52 2.01
N GLY A 142 5.91 -2.51 2.91
CA GLY A 142 5.72 -3.91 2.51
C GLY A 142 6.95 -4.52 1.81
N CYS A 143 6.84 -5.79 1.43
CA CYS A 143 7.92 -6.55 0.78
C CYS A 143 7.72 -6.75 -0.74
N LEU A 144 6.54 -6.43 -1.29
CA LEU A 144 6.18 -6.63 -2.70
C LEU A 144 5.98 -5.32 -3.47
N SER A 145 6.47 -4.19 -2.94
CA SER A 145 6.21 -2.86 -3.50
C SER A 145 7.09 -2.50 -4.69
N VAL A 146 8.19 -3.22 -4.91
CA VAL A 146 9.10 -3.03 -6.05
C VAL A 146 9.08 -4.27 -6.92
N PRO A 147 8.59 -4.17 -8.17
CA PRO A 147 8.59 -5.30 -9.10
C PRO A 147 10.01 -5.74 -9.45
N ASN A 148 10.29 -7.02 -9.32
CA ASN A 148 11.51 -7.60 -9.87
C ASN A 148 11.29 -7.86 -11.36
N LYS A 149 12.06 -7.19 -12.22
CA LYS A 149 12.05 -7.42 -13.67
C LYS A 149 13.08 -8.47 -14.00
N PRO A 150 12.67 -9.70 -14.38
CA PRO A 150 13.60 -10.73 -14.77
C PRO A 150 14.32 -10.32 -16.06
N ASN A 151 15.61 -10.67 -16.15
CA ASN A 151 16.40 -10.44 -17.35
C ASN A 151 16.50 -11.76 -18.14
N PHE A 152 15.72 -11.87 -19.21
CA PHE A 152 15.77 -13.00 -20.12
C PHE A 152 16.49 -12.60 -21.41
N ASN A 153 17.41 -13.44 -21.88
CA ASN A 153 18.07 -13.23 -23.17
C ASN A 153 17.03 -13.26 -24.30
N GLY A 154 17.00 -12.21 -25.11
CA GLY A 154 16.09 -12.10 -26.24
C GLY A 154 14.71 -11.54 -25.91
N LEU A 155 14.48 -11.10 -24.65
CA LEU A 155 13.21 -10.50 -24.26
C LEU A 155 12.88 -9.24 -25.10
N GLU A 156 13.91 -8.52 -25.50
CA GLU A 156 13.82 -7.33 -26.36
C GLU A 156 13.36 -7.63 -27.79
N ASN A 157 13.43 -8.90 -28.21
CA ASN A 157 13.00 -9.37 -29.54
C ASN A 157 11.60 -10.00 -29.50
N PHE A 158 10.97 -10.08 -28.33
CA PHE A 158 9.63 -10.63 -28.20
C PHE A 158 8.59 -9.64 -28.70
N GLU A 159 7.88 -10.02 -29.79
CA GLU A 159 6.87 -9.14 -30.41
C GLU A 159 5.49 -9.20 -29.75
N GLY A 160 5.30 -10.12 -28.80
CA GLY A 160 4.04 -10.28 -28.07
C GLY A 160 3.91 -9.33 -26.87
N GLU A 161 2.73 -9.29 -26.29
CA GLU A 161 2.47 -8.55 -25.07
C GLU A 161 3.13 -9.24 -23.87
N ILE A 162 3.81 -8.45 -23.02
CA ILE A 162 4.43 -8.93 -21.79
C ILE A 162 3.67 -8.32 -20.62
N LEU A 163 3.07 -9.19 -19.81
CA LEU A 163 2.35 -8.82 -18.60
C LEU A 163 3.12 -9.31 -17.37
N GLN A 164 3.14 -8.50 -16.32
CA GLN A 164 3.74 -8.88 -15.04
C GLN A 164 2.70 -8.76 -13.93
N THR A 165 2.65 -9.74 -13.03
CA THR A 165 1.65 -9.81 -11.96
C THR A 165 1.64 -8.56 -11.06
N SER A 166 2.82 -8.03 -10.73
CA SER A 166 2.98 -6.85 -9.87
C SER A 166 2.66 -5.50 -10.53
N THR A 167 2.49 -5.50 -11.85
CA THR A 167 2.11 -4.31 -12.66
C THR A 167 0.97 -4.65 -13.61
N TRP A 168 0.06 -5.53 -13.15
CA TRP A 168 -1.07 -5.96 -13.97
C TRP A 168 -1.95 -4.77 -14.35
N PRO A 169 -2.35 -4.67 -15.66
CA PRO A 169 -3.23 -3.60 -16.12
C PRO A 169 -4.54 -3.55 -15.34
N GLN A 170 -5.11 -2.35 -15.22
CA GLN A 170 -6.41 -2.17 -14.54
C GLN A 170 -7.57 -2.64 -15.43
N GLU A 171 -7.40 -2.56 -16.73
CA GLU A 171 -8.37 -3.01 -17.72
C GLU A 171 -8.38 -4.54 -17.79
N GLU A 172 -9.54 -5.10 -18.04
CA GLU A 172 -9.70 -6.54 -18.22
C GLU A 172 -8.89 -7.02 -19.44
N GLN A 173 -8.07 -8.05 -19.21
CA GLN A 173 -7.21 -8.62 -20.24
C GLN A 173 -7.91 -9.78 -20.96
N ASN A 174 -8.08 -9.66 -22.26
CA ASN A 174 -8.70 -10.70 -23.09
C ASN A 174 -7.62 -11.61 -23.69
N PHE A 175 -7.58 -12.87 -23.29
CA PHE A 175 -6.69 -13.91 -23.81
C PHE A 175 -7.34 -14.83 -24.83
N SER A 176 -8.60 -14.59 -25.21
CA SER A 176 -9.31 -15.43 -26.18
C SER A 176 -8.57 -15.49 -27.52
N GLY A 177 -8.28 -16.71 -27.98
CA GLY A 177 -7.55 -16.95 -29.21
C GLY A 177 -6.05 -16.65 -29.19
N LYS A 178 -5.51 -16.18 -28.07
CA LYS A 178 -4.05 -15.92 -27.90
C LYS A 178 -3.33 -17.19 -27.43
N LYS A 179 -2.06 -17.33 -27.85
CA LYS A 179 -1.14 -18.29 -27.22
C LYS A 179 -0.42 -17.58 -26.09
N VAL A 180 -0.58 -18.08 -24.87
CA VAL A 180 -0.04 -17.47 -23.65
C VAL A 180 1.01 -18.40 -23.06
N ALA A 181 2.17 -17.85 -22.73
CA ALA A 181 3.20 -18.51 -21.92
C ALA A 181 3.25 -17.87 -20.53
N ILE A 182 3.34 -18.68 -19.49
CA ILE A 182 3.46 -18.24 -18.10
C ILE A 182 4.83 -18.66 -17.60
N ILE A 183 5.55 -17.74 -16.95
CA ILE A 183 6.86 -17.98 -16.36
C ILE A 183 6.79 -17.67 -14.86
N GLY A 184 7.06 -18.67 -14.02
CA GLY A 184 7.02 -18.56 -12.55
C GLY A 184 5.99 -19.45 -11.91
#